data_02bbf74594d1735dd542cc070b14e1e5
#
_entry.id   02bbf74594d1735dd542cc070b14e1e5
#
_cell.length_a   1.000
_cell.length_b   1.000
_cell.length_c   1.000
_cell.angle_alpha   90.00
_cell.angle_beta   90.00
_cell.angle_gamma   90.00
#
_symmetry.space_group_name_H-M   'P 1'
#
loop_
_entity.id
_entity.type
_entity.pdbx_description
1 polymer ?
#
loop_
_entity_poly.entity_id
_entity_poly.type
_entity_poly.pdbx_seq_one_letter_code
_entity_poly.pdbx_strand_id
1 'polypeptide(L)'
;EDGGKVHFIVCDNRDEEQVKNMIAEVIEKFGKLDGLVNNAGGQFPSALESISANGFDAVVRNNLHSTFYLMREAYNQWMAKHGGSIVNMAADMWGGMPGMGHSGAARSGVDNLTKTASVEWGRSGVRVNCVAPGWIISSGMDNYSGDFAKFIIPSLAGNVPLKRMGTESEISSAICYLLSDAAAFVSGVTLRVDGAASQGTRMYPLADASNSHSFNGFHRAFIPDVLKDQIGKAEQQSAQAQDANKD
;
A
#
# COMPACT_ATOMS: atom_id res chain seq x y z
N GLU A 1 7.43 23.56 1.86
CA GLU A 1 8.17 24.57 1.09
C GLU A 1 7.69 24.64 -0.37
N ASP A 2 6.92 23.64 -0.85
CA ASP A 2 6.46 23.56 -2.24
C ASP A 2 5.12 24.28 -2.49
N GLY A 3 4.67 25.13 -1.57
CA GLY A 3 3.47 25.98 -1.70
C GLY A 3 2.13 25.26 -1.54
N GLY A 4 2.13 23.98 -1.17
CA GLY A 4 0.91 23.22 -0.89
C GLY A 4 0.24 23.64 0.42
N LYS A 5 -1.11 23.61 0.44
CA LYS A 5 -1.87 23.80 1.68
C LYS A 5 -2.09 22.44 2.34
N VAL A 6 -1.64 22.30 3.60
CA VAL A 6 -1.79 21.08 4.38
C VAL A 6 -2.65 21.34 5.61
N HIS A 7 -3.49 20.40 5.96
CA HIS A 7 -4.24 20.37 7.20
C HIS A 7 -4.14 18.98 7.84
N PHE A 8 -4.00 18.94 9.14
CA PHE A 8 -3.88 17.73 9.92
C PHE A 8 -5.11 17.57 10.82
N ILE A 9 -5.76 16.39 10.74
CA ILE A 9 -6.92 16.02 11.54
C ILE A 9 -6.61 14.70 12.24
N VAL A 10 -6.77 14.65 13.57
CA VAL A 10 -6.68 13.39 14.32
C VAL A 10 -8.01 12.66 14.20
N CYS A 11 -7.96 11.42 13.67
CA CYS A 11 -9.15 10.61 13.46
C CYS A 11 -8.84 9.12 13.69
N ASP A 12 -9.62 8.45 14.51
CA ASP A 12 -9.66 6.99 14.50
C ASP A 12 -10.58 6.53 13.38
N ASN A 13 -10.00 6.05 12.29
CA ASN A 13 -10.74 5.60 11.11
C ASN A 13 -11.58 4.33 11.32
N ARG A 14 -11.50 3.70 12.51
CA ARG A 14 -12.36 2.59 12.94
C ARG A 14 -13.67 3.08 13.57
N ASP A 15 -13.76 4.38 13.85
CA ASP A 15 -14.92 5.08 14.40
C ASP A 15 -15.65 5.82 13.27
N GLU A 16 -16.83 5.36 12.93
CA GLU A 16 -17.63 5.88 11.82
C GLU A 16 -17.99 7.36 11.99
N GLU A 17 -18.30 7.80 13.20
CA GLU A 17 -18.69 9.20 13.46
C GLU A 17 -17.47 10.14 13.35
N GLN A 18 -16.29 9.72 13.80
CA GLN A 18 -15.07 10.48 13.60
C GLN A 18 -14.72 10.60 12.11
N VAL A 19 -14.86 9.52 11.35
CA VAL A 19 -14.65 9.55 9.90
C VAL A 19 -15.60 10.53 9.22
N LYS A 20 -16.88 10.48 9.56
CA LYS A 20 -17.89 11.39 9.01
C LYS A 20 -17.55 12.86 9.29
N ASN A 21 -17.18 13.17 10.53
CA ASN A 21 -16.82 14.52 10.95
C ASN A 21 -15.52 14.99 10.26
N MET A 22 -14.52 14.13 10.13
CA MET A 22 -13.27 14.45 9.44
C MET A 22 -13.53 14.79 7.95
N ILE A 23 -14.34 14.02 7.23
CA ILE A 23 -14.68 14.32 5.83
C ILE A 23 -15.42 15.65 5.73
N ALA A 24 -16.36 15.94 6.63
CA ALA A 24 -17.06 17.22 6.70
C ALA A 24 -16.09 18.40 6.91
N GLU A 25 -15.14 18.27 7.85
CA GLU A 25 -14.13 19.28 8.12
C GLU A 25 -13.22 19.55 6.92
N VAL A 26 -12.80 18.50 6.19
CA VAL A 26 -12.02 18.65 4.95
C VAL A 26 -12.78 19.46 3.92
N ILE A 27 -14.06 19.14 3.69
CA ILE A 27 -14.91 19.83 2.72
C ILE A 27 -15.15 21.29 3.15
N GLU A 28 -15.42 21.54 4.42
CA GLU A 28 -15.58 22.90 4.95
C GLU A 28 -14.31 23.74 4.74
N LYS A 29 -13.16 23.18 5.06
CA LYS A 29 -11.87 23.89 5.03
C LYS A 29 -11.35 24.15 3.61
N PHE A 30 -11.48 23.21 2.70
CA PHE A 30 -10.92 23.30 1.36
C PHE A 30 -11.97 23.57 0.27
N GLY A 31 -13.25 23.51 0.59
CA GLY A 31 -14.37 23.72 -0.34
C GLY A 31 -14.56 22.57 -1.34
N LYS A 32 -13.77 21.47 -1.25
CA LYS A 32 -13.81 20.33 -2.18
C LYS A 32 -13.09 19.10 -1.65
N LEU A 33 -13.39 17.95 -2.26
CA LEU A 33 -12.71 16.68 -2.05
C LEU A 33 -12.59 15.94 -3.40
N ASP A 34 -11.49 16.18 -4.13
CA ASP A 34 -11.27 15.62 -5.46
C ASP A 34 -10.72 14.19 -5.42
N GLY A 35 -9.97 13.85 -4.38
CA GLY A 35 -9.33 12.56 -4.23
C GLY A 35 -9.32 12.03 -2.81
N LEU A 36 -9.36 10.71 -2.67
CA LEU A 36 -9.23 10.00 -1.39
C LEU A 36 -8.21 8.87 -1.52
N VAL A 37 -7.25 8.80 -0.60
CA VAL A 37 -6.32 7.65 -0.48
C VAL A 37 -6.55 6.94 0.84
N ASN A 38 -7.04 5.72 0.77
CA ASN A 38 -7.26 4.85 1.94
C ASN A 38 -6.00 4.02 2.21
N ASN A 39 -4.98 4.68 2.79
CA ASN A 39 -3.69 4.06 3.07
C ASN A 39 -3.57 3.48 4.49
N ALA A 40 -4.32 4.02 5.44
CA ALA A 40 -4.26 3.57 6.82
C ALA A 40 -4.61 2.08 6.95
N GLY A 41 -3.83 1.37 7.75
CA GLY A 41 -4.01 -0.05 7.97
C GLY A 41 -2.89 -0.64 8.83
N GLY A 42 -2.98 -1.92 9.11
CA GLY A 42 -1.97 -2.62 9.88
C GLY A 42 -2.36 -4.07 10.15
N GLN A 43 -1.36 -4.86 10.48
CA GLN A 43 -1.48 -6.28 10.82
C GLN A 43 -0.34 -6.71 11.75
N PHE A 44 -0.40 -7.93 12.22
CA PHE A 44 0.66 -8.57 12.98
C PHE A 44 0.88 -10.02 12.49
N PRO A 45 2.11 -10.55 12.55
CA PRO A 45 2.37 -11.94 12.20
C PRO A 45 1.75 -12.89 13.23
N SER A 46 1.01 -13.90 12.77
CA SER A 46 0.48 -14.97 13.61
C SER A 46 0.11 -16.17 12.74
N ALA A 47 0.35 -17.39 13.23
CA ALA A 47 -0.20 -18.60 12.63
C ALA A 47 -1.73 -18.55 12.68
N LEU A 48 -2.41 -19.07 11.64
CA LEU A 48 -3.86 -18.91 11.48
C LEU A 48 -4.65 -19.43 12.69
N GLU A 49 -4.27 -20.59 13.21
CA GLU A 49 -4.87 -21.22 14.38
C GLU A 49 -4.64 -20.48 15.70
N SER A 50 -3.66 -19.56 15.71
CA SER A 50 -3.29 -18.75 16.89
C SER A 50 -3.91 -17.36 16.89
N ILE A 51 -4.59 -16.96 15.80
CA ILE A 51 -5.28 -15.67 15.73
C ILE A 51 -6.54 -15.73 16.60
N SER A 52 -6.58 -14.91 17.66
CA SER A 52 -7.80 -14.77 18.47
C SER A 52 -8.91 -14.04 17.70
N ALA A 53 -10.18 -14.25 18.09
CA ALA A 53 -11.31 -13.53 17.52
C ALA A 53 -11.11 -12.00 17.59
N ASN A 54 -10.68 -11.48 18.73
CA ASN A 54 -10.39 -10.04 18.89
C ASN A 54 -9.25 -9.57 17.99
N GLY A 55 -8.22 -10.38 17.80
CA GLY A 55 -7.10 -10.06 16.90
C GLY A 55 -7.55 -10.04 15.43
N PHE A 56 -8.39 -10.99 15.04
CA PHE A 56 -9.00 -11.02 13.71
C PHE A 56 -9.85 -9.77 13.47
N ASP A 57 -10.77 -9.48 14.39
CA ASP A 57 -11.65 -8.32 14.31
C ASP A 57 -10.90 -6.99 14.29
N ALA A 58 -9.84 -6.85 15.08
CA ALA A 58 -9.04 -5.64 15.12
C ALA A 58 -8.41 -5.34 13.74
N VAL A 59 -7.88 -6.37 13.05
CA VAL A 59 -7.28 -6.21 11.72
C VAL A 59 -8.35 -5.95 10.65
N VAL A 60 -9.49 -6.64 10.70
CA VAL A 60 -10.61 -6.41 9.79
C VAL A 60 -11.17 -4.99 9.96
N ARG A 61 -11.36 -4.53 11.19
CA ARG A 61 -11.82 -3.15 11.46
C ARG A 61 -10.84 -2.12 10.94
N ASN A 62 -9.54 -2.32 11.17
CA ASN A 62 -8.52 -1.36 10.78
C ASN A 62 -8.30 -1.30 9.25
N ASN A 63 -8.49 -2.39 8.52
CA ASN A 63 -8.17 -2.44 7.10
C ASN A 63 -9.40 -2.40 6.19
N LEU A 64 -10.51 -3.05 6.58
CA LEU A 64 -11.69 -3.18 5.73
C LEU A 64 -12.79 -2.21 6.13
N HIS A 65 -13.21 -2.19 7.41
CA HIS A 65 -14.28 -1.29 7.85
C HIS A 65 -13.89 0.18 7.69
N SER A 66 -12.66 0.54 8.07
CA SER A 66 -12.15 1.91 7.91
C SER A 66 -12.17 2.36 6.45
N THR A 67 -11.72 1.51 5.52
CA THR A 67 -11.78 1.79 4.08
C THR A 67 -13.21 1.99 3.62
N PHE A 68 -14.13 1.14 4.06
CA PHE A 68 -15.55 1.27 3.73
C PHE A 68 -16.15 2.59 4.26
N TYR A 69 -15.90 2.96 5.51
CA TYR A 69 -16.41 4.20 6.09
C TYR A 69 -15.91 5.43 5.33
N LEU A 70 -14.60 5.50 5.08
CA LEU A 70 -13.97 6.62 4.37
C LEU A 70 -14.51 6.75 2.94
N MET A 71 -14.62 5.65 2.20
CA MET A 71 -15.17 5.65 0.83
C MET A 71 -16.61 6.14 0.82
N ARG A 72 -17.46 5.59 1.71
CA ARG A 72 -18.88 5.90 1.78
C ARG A 72 -19.11 7.37 2.16
N GLU A 73 -18.38 7.88 3.15
CA GLU A 73 -18.53 9.27 3.59
C GLU A 73 -18.00 10.26 2.54
N ALA A 74 -16.88 9.98 1.89
CA ALA A 74 -16.40 10.80 0.77
C ALA A 74 -17.42 10.85 -0.39
N TYR A 75 -18.01 9.70 -0.71
CA TYR A 75 -19.05 9.63 -1.74
C TYR A 75 -20.31 10.42 -1.34
N ASN A 76 -20.89 10.13 -0.17
CA ASN A 76 -22.16 10.70 0.26
C ASN A 76 -22.09 12.22 0.48
N GLN A 77 -20.99 12.71 1.06
CA GLN A 77 -20.88 14.13 1.41
C GLN A 77 -20.40 14.99 0.24
N TRP A 78 -19.69 14.42 -0.77
CA TRP A 78 -19.13 15.21 -1.85
C TRP A 78 -19.16 14.54 -3.22
N MET A 79 -18.53 13.38 -3.39
CA MET A 79 -18.23 12.83 -4.71
C MET A 79 -19.45 12.39 -5.50
N ALA A 80 -20.57 12.08 -4.84
CA ALA A 80 -21.83 11.76 -5.53
C ALA A 80 -22.33 12.88 -6.45
N LYS A 81 -21.98 14.14 -6.16
CA LYS A 81 -22.38 15.32 -6.92
C LYS A 81 -21.29 15.89 -7.81
N HIS A 82 -20.03 15.68 -7.45
CA HIS A 82 -18.89 16.38 -8.05
C HIS A 82 -17.92 15.46 -8.79
N GLY A 83 -18.10 14.14 -8.68
CA GLY A 83 -17.09 13.18 -9.14
C GLY A 83 -15.88 13.11 -8.23
N GLY A 84 -14.87 12.35 -8.64
CA GLY A 84 -13.63 12.22 -7.90
C GLY A 84 -12.87 10.93 -8.18
N SER A 85 -11.78 10.73 -7.46
CA SER A 85 -10.95 9.52 -7.57
C SER A 85 -10.61 8.96 -6.19
N ILE A 86 -10.86 7.66 -6.01
CA ILE A 86 -10.55 6.93 -4.78
C ILE A 86 -9.49 5.89 -5.07
N VAL A 87 -8.44 5.85 -4.26
CA VAL A 87 -7.40 4.83 -4.30
C VAL A 87 -7.33 4.12 -2.96
N ASN A 88 -7.68 2.84 -2.98
CA ASN A 88 -7.59 1.95 -1.81
C ASN A 88 -6.24 1.22 -1.79
N MET A 89 -5.82 0.80 -0.60
CA MET A 89 -4.63 -0.04 -0.45
C MET A 89 -5.03 -1.47 -0.12
N ALA A 90 -4.62 -2.41 -0.96
CA ALA A 90 -4.65 -3.84 -0.68
C ALA A 90 -3.26 -4.36 -0.26
N ALA A 91 -2.96 -5.58 -0.60
CA ALA A 91 -1.66 -6.23 -0.47
C ALA A 91 -1.56 -7.36 -1.48
N ASP A 92 -0.41 -8.02 -1.57
CA ASP A 92 -0.30 -9.29 -2.28
C ASP A 92 -1.05 -10.39 -1.49
N MET A 93 -2.32 -10.65 -1.88
CA MET A 93 -3.19 -11.62 -1.21
C MET A 93 -3.61 -12.79 -2.11
N TRP A 94 -3.23 -12.79 -3.39
CA TRP A 94 -3.73 -13.78 -4.38
C TRP A 94 -3.28 -15.21 -4.11
N GLY A 95 -2.08 -15.38 -3.56
CA GLY A 95 -1.55 -16.67 -3.13
C GLY A 95 -1.94 -17.07 -1.70
N GLY A 96 -2.82 -16.29 -1.06
CA GLY A 96 -3.02 -16.30 0.38
C GLY A 96 -1.93 -15.50 1.12
N MET A 97 -2.12 -15.28 2.42
CA MET A 97 -1.14 -14.58 3.27
C MET A 97 -0.78 -15.44 4.49
N PRO A 98 0.03 -16.50 4.34
CA PRO A 98 0.50 -17.32 5.45
C PRO A 98 1.16 -16.46 6.53
N GLY A 99 0.78 -16.67 7.80
CA GLY A 99 1.24 -15.85 8.92
C GLY A 99 0.52 -14.51 9.07
N MET A 100 -0.40 -14.14 8.16
CA MET A 100 -1.18 -12.90 8.20
C MET A 100 -2.61 -13.11 7.64
N GLY A 101 -3.25 -14.23 7.95
CA GLY A 101 -4.54 -14.64 7.35
C GLY A 101 -5.67 -13.61 7.53
N HIS A 102 -5.73 -12.92 8.68
CA HIS A 102 -6.68 -11.82 8.94
C HIS A 102 -6.48 -10.64 7.98
N SER A 103 -5.22 -10.29 7.68
CA SER A 103 -4.89 -9.23 6.74
C SER A 103 -5.26 -9.63 5.31
N GLY A 104 -4.95 -10.87 4.90
CA GLY A 104 -5.33 -11.40 3.59
C GLY A 104 -6.83 -11.36 3.36
N ALA A 105 -7.63 -11.76 4.35
CA ALA A 105 -9.09 -11.70 4.30
C ALA A 105 -9.60 -10.26 4.16
N ALA A 106 -9.09 -9.33 5.00
CA ALA A 106 -9.48 -7.92 4.95
C ALA A 106 -9.11 -7.27 3.61
N ARG A 107 -7.91 -7.49 3.10
CA ARG A 107 -7.41 -6.90 1.85
C ARG A 107 -8.12 -7.47 0.62
N SER A 108 -8.52 -8.73 0.63
CA SER A 108 -9.40 -9.30 -0.40
C SER A 108 -10.78 -8.65 -0.39
N GLY A 109 -11.30 -8.33 0.81
CA GLY A 109 -12.52 -7.53 0.95
C GLY A 109 -12.40 -6.12 0.37
N VAL A 110 -11.28 -5.44 0.58
CA VAL A 110 -10.99 -4.12 -0.02
C VAL A 110 -10.95 -4.20 -1.54
N ASP A 111 -10.30 -5.22 -2.12
CA ASP A 111 -10.28 -5.45 -3.58
C ASP A 111 -11.71 -5.60 -4.14
N ASN A 112 -12.54 -6.41 -3.47
CA ASN A 112 -13.93 -6.59 -3.91
C ASN A 112 -14.77 -5.32 -3.75
N LEU A 113 -14.65 -4.58 -2.62
CA LEU A 113 -15.32 -3.28 -2.44
C LEU A 113 -14.92 -2.26 -3.51
N THR A 114 -13.65 -2.24 -3.90
CA THR A 114 -13.15 -1.38 -4.98
C THR A 114 -13.91 -1.64 -6.28
N LYS A 115 -14.06 -2.90 -6.66
CA LYS A 115 -14.81 -3.30 -7.87
C LYS A 115 -16.29 -2.94 -7.77
N THR A 116 -16.92 -3.23 -6.64
CA THR A 116 -18.33 -2.89 -6.38
C THR A 116 -18.57 -1.40 -6.52
N ALA A 117 -17.78 -0.59 -5.78
CA ALA A 117 -17.92 0.86 -5.79
C ALA A 117 -17.62 1.49 -7.16
N SER A 118 -16.67 0.94 -7.93
CA SER A 118 -16.36 1.42 -9.28
C SER A 118 -17.57 1.30 -10.24
N VAL A 119 -18.37 0.25 -10.08
CA VAL A 119 -19.59 0.03 -10.89
C VAL A 119 -20.71 0.93 -10.39
N GLU A 120 -20.99 0.94 -9.09
CA GLU A 120 -22.13 1.67 -8.52
C GLU A 120 -21.97 3.19 -8.63
N TRP A 121 -20.74 3.71 -8.46
CA TRP A 121 -20.45 5.14 -8.41
C TRP A 121 -19.94 5.72 -9.72
N GLY A 122 -19.70 4.88 -10.73
CA GLY A 122 -19.30 5.33 -12.08
C GLY A 122 -20.28 6.33 -12.69
N ARG A 123 -21.60 6.19 -12.44
CA ARG A 123 -22.63 7.14 -12.85
C ARG A 123 -22.45 8.56 -12.30
N SER A 124 -21.74 8.69 -11.19
CA SER A 124 -21.42 9.98 -10.54
C SER A 124 -20.07 10.53 -11.00
N GLY A 125 -19.38 9.89 -11.95
CA GLY A 125 -18.04 10.27 -12.37
C GLY A 125 -16.96 9.96 -11.31
N VAL A 126 -17.22 9.00 -10.41
CA VAL A 126 -16.26 8.57 -9.40
C VAL A 126 -15.51 7.33 -9.88
N ARG A 127 -14.18 7.43 -9.98
CA ARG A 127 -13.29 6.31 -10.24
C ARG A 127 -12.83 5.71 -8.92
N VAL A 128 -12.86 4.40 -8.79
CA VAL A 128 -12.40 3.71 -7.59
C VAL A 128 -11.42 2.62 -8.01
N ASN A 129 -10.18 2.74 -7.56
CA ASN A 129 -9.11 1.80 -7.87
C ASN A 129 -8.39 1.35 -6.60
N CYS A 130 -7.55 0.35 -6.74
CA CYS A 130 -6.75 -0.18 -5.64
C CYS A 130 -5.29 -0.32 -6.06
N VAL A 131 -4.37 -0.10 -5.13
CA VAL A 131 -2.96 -0.46 -5.26
C VAL A 131 -2.68 -1.62 -4.33
N ALA A 132 -1.99 -2.64 -4.83
CA ALA A 132 -1.53 -3.78 -4.05
C ALA A 132 0.00 -3.79 -4.01
N PRO A 133 0.59 -3.23 -2.94
CA PRO A 133 2.03 -3.28 -2.73
C PRO A 133 2.50 -4.72 -2.48
N GLY A 134 3.69 -5.03 -2.98
CA GLY A 134 4.49 -6.14 -2.48
C GLY A 134 5.22 -5.77 -1.19
N TRP A 135 6.48 -6.22 -1.06
CA TRP A 135 7.32 -5.85 0.06
C TRP A 135 7.99 -4.50 -0.19
N ILE A 136 7.66 -3.52 0.64
CA ILE A 136 8.09 -2.12 0.51
C ILE A 136 8.97 -1.72 1.68
N ILE A 137 10.13 -1.15 1.37
CA ILE A 137 11.04 -0.58 2.37
C ILE A 137 10.38 0.66 2.96
N SER A 138 10.00 0.58 4.23
CA SER A 138 9.36 1.66 4.97
C SER A 138 9.62 1.52 6.47
N SER A 139 9.37 2.59 7.23
CA SER A 139 9.44 2.58 8.70
C SER A 139 8.53 1.54 9.36
N GLY A 140 7.49 1.10 8.67
CA GLY A 140 6.61 0.03 9.13
C GLY A 140 7.32 -1.29 9.39
N MET A 141 8.47 -1.54 8.76
CA MET A 141 9.26 -2.76 8.98
C MET A 141 9.89 -2.82 10.38
N ASP A 142 10.20 -1.67 10.99
CA ASP A 142 10.79 -1.60 12.33
C ASP A 142 9.78 -1.93 13.45
N ASN A 143 8.49 -2.02 13.11
CA ASN A 143 7.45 -2.47 14.06
C ASN A 143 7.42 -4.00 14.25
N TYR A 144 8.08 -4.75 13.39
CA TYR A 144 8.19 -6.20 13.51
C TYR A 144 9.34 -6.59 14.46
N SER A 145 9.21 -7.73 15.10
CA SER A 145 10.21 -8.24 16.06
C SER A 145 10.36 -9.76 15.94
N GLY A 146 11.27 -10.34 16.73
CA GLY A 146 11.51 -11.77 16.78
C GLY A 146 12.03 -12.35 15.47
N ASP A 147 11.65 -13.59 15.18
CA ASP A 147 12.13 -14.33 14.01
C ASP A 147 11.70 -13.72 12.69
N PHE A 148 10.53 -13.07 12.66
CA PHE A 148 10.06 -12.40 11.45
C PHE A 148 11.00 -11.26 11.04
N ALA A 149 11.37 -10.39 11.98
CA ALA A 149 12.31 -9.29 11.71
C ALA A 149 13.72 -9.82 11.40
N LYS A 150 14.16 -10.84 12.15
CA LYS A 150 15.54 -11.33 12.07
C LYS A 150 15.84 -12.18 10.84
N PHE A 151 14.88 -13.00 10.39
CA PHE A 151 15.11 -14.00 9.34
C PHE A 151 14.25 -13.78 8.09
N ILE A 152 13.01 -13.32 8.26
CA ILE A 152 12.08 -13.19 7.12
C ILE A 152 12.34 -11.90 6.36
N ILE A 153 12.31 -10.73 7.03
CA ILE A 153 12.48 -9.43 6.36
C ILE A 153 13.77 -9.39 5.52
N PRO A 154 14.95 -9.81 6.02
CA PRO A 154 16.19 -9.82 5.25
C PRO A 154 16.16 -10.72 4.00
N SER A 155 15.31 -11.75 3.98
CA SER A 155 15.20 -12.69 2.85
C SER A 155 14.21 -12.27 1.77
N LEU A 156 13.38 -11.23 2.01
CA LEU A 156 12.26 -10.88 1.14
C LEU A 156 12.68 -10.52 -0.28
N ALA A 157 13.73 -9.73 -0.43
CA ALA A 157 14.25 -9.32 -1.74
C ALA A 157 14.61 -10.50 -2.64
N GLY A 158 15.16 -11.58 -2.07
CA GLY A 158 15.52 -12.80 -2.80
C GLY A 158 14.33 -13.50 -3.45
N ASN A 159 13.12 -13.34 -2.88
CA ASN A 159 11.87 -13.94 -3.35
C ASN A 159 11.10 -13.07 -4.35
N VAL A 160 11.57 -11.85 -4.62
CA VAL A 160 10.99 -10.96 -5.64
C VAL A 160 11.72 -11.19 -6.97
N PRO A 161 11.03 -11.35 -8.11
CA PRO A 161 11.68 -11.47 -9.42
C PRO A 161 12.63 -10.33 -9.77
N LEU A 162 12.30 -9.08 -9.40
CA LEU A 162 13.19 -7.93 -9.57
C LEU A 162 14.35 -7.88 -8.58
N LYS A 163 14.49 -8.89 -7.68
CA LYS A 163 15.59 -9.07 -6.72
C LYS A 163 15.83 -7.89 -5.77
N ARG A 164 14.80 -7.11 -5.54
CA ARG A 164 14.78 -6.04 -4.54
C ARG A 164 13.38 -5.85 -3.95
N MET A 165 13.29 -5.19 -2.85
CA MET A 165 12.03 -4.64 -2.35
C MET A 165 11.71 -3.33 -3.07
N GLY A 166 10.42 -2.96 -3.08
CA GLY A 166 9.97 -1.67 -3.59
C GLY A 166 10.22 -0.53 -2.60
N THR A 167 10.00 0.70 -3.05
CA THR A 167 10.11 1.92 -2.24
C THR A 167 8.75 2.60 -2.08
N GLU A 168 8.63 3.46 -1.07
CA GLU A 168 7.44 4.29 -0.86
C GLU A 168 7.15 5.19 -2.07
N SER A 169 8.20 5.69 -2.76
CA SER A 169 8.07 6.48 -3.98
C SER A 169 7.46 5.70 -5.14
N GLU A 170 7.76 4.42 -5.28
CA GLU A 170 7.20 3.57 -6.32
C GLU A 170 5.71 3.32 -6.10
N ILE A 171 5.29 3.17 -4.83
CA ILE A 171 3.87 3.09 -4.48
C ILE A 171 3.17 4.43 -4.73
N SER A 172 3.78 5.54 -4.31
CA SER A 172 3.25 6.89 -4.52
C SER A 172 3.08 7.23 -6.00
N SER A 173 3.98 6.77 -6.87
CA SER A 173 3.86 6.95 -8.33
C SER A 173 2.57 6.32 -8.86
N ALA A 174 2.26 5.09 -8.44
CA ALA A 174 1.05 4.38 -8.82
C ALA A 174 -0.22 5.10 -8.30
N ILE A 175 -0.18 5.55 -7.05
CA ILE A 175 -1.28 6.30 -6.43
C ILE A 175 -1.51 7.61 -7.19
N CYS A 176 -0.47 8.40 -7.45
CA CYS A 176 -0.56 9.67 -8.17
C CYS A 176 -1.12 9.48 -9.59
N TYR A 177 -0.68 8.43 -10.30
CA TYR A 177 -1.24 8.08 -11.60
C TYR A 177 -2.74 7.82 -11.50
N LEU A 178 -3.19 6.96 -10.58
CA LEU A 178 -4.59 6.59 -10.43
C LEU A 178 -5.49 7.76 -9.98
N LEU A 179 -4.95 8.72 -9.24
CA LEU A 179 -5.66 9.94 -8.86
C LEU A 179 -5.78 10.95 -10.00
N SER A 180 -4.81 10.97 -10.92
CA SER A 180 -4.71 11.97 -11.98
C SER A 180 -5.67 11.72 -13.15
N ASP A 181 -5.82 12.73 -14.02
CA ASP A 181 -6.59 12.64 -15.27
C ASP A 181 -5.97 11.67 -16.28
N ALA A 182 -4.70 11.31 -16.15
CA ALA A 182 -4.07 10.27 -16.97
C ALA A 182 -4.74 8.90 -16.78
N ALA A 183 -5.43 8.68 -15.65
CA ALA A 183 -6.23 7.48 -15.37
C ALA A 183 -7.73 7.69 -15.55
N ALA A 184 -8.17 8.67 -16.37
CA ALA A 184 -9.59 9.04 -16.52
C ALA A 184 -10.50 7.88 -16.96
N PHE A 185 -9.95 6.88 -17.64
CA PHE A 185 -10.71 5.69 -18.08
C PHE A 185 -10.31 4.42 -17.31
N VAL A 186 -9.65 4.56 -16.15
CA VAL A 186 -9.23 3.46 -15.28
C VAL A 186 -10.08 3.46 -14.02
N SER A 187 -10.93 2.45 -13.85
CA SER A 187 -11.76 2.26 -12.67
C SER A 187 -12.00 0.78 -12.42
N GLY A 188 -11.99 0.36 -11.14
CA GLY A 188 -12.19 -1.03 -10.71
C GLY A 188 -10.96 -1.92 -10.81
N VAL A 189 -9.80 -1.37 -11.11
CA VAL A 189 -8.55 -2.14 -11.19
C VAL A 189 -7.85 -2.23 -9.83
N THR A 190 -7.14 -3.34 -9.63
CA THR A 190 -6.13 -3.46 -8.58
C THR A 190 -4.75 -3.54 -9.24
N LEU A 191 -4.01 -2.45 -9.14
CA LEU A 191 -2.67 -2.34 -9.69
C LEU A 191 -1.66 -2.95 -8.71
N ARG A 192 -1.01 -4.03 -9.13
CA ARG A 192 0.06 -4.66 -8.36
C ARG A 192 1.36 -3.88 -8.54
N VAL A 193 1.98 -3.49 -7.43
CA VAL A 193 3.28 -2.82 -7.40
C VAL A 193 4.19 -3.63 -6.48
N ASP A 194 4.66 -4.77 -6.98
CA ASP A 194 5.20 -5.86 -6.18
C ASP A 194 6.48 -6.49 -6.79
N GLY A 195 7.00 -5.92 -7.86
CA GLY A 195 8.17 -6.51 -8.56
C GLY A 195 7.91 -7.90 -9.13
N ALA A 196 6.65 -8.21 -9.44
CA ALA A 196 6.14 -9.50 -9.88
C ALA A 196 6.15 -10.62 -8.81
N ALA A 197 6.27 -10.27 -7.52
CA ALA A 197 6.31 -11.25 -6.43
C ALA A 197 5.03 -12.11 -6.35
N SER A 198 3.87 -11.55 -6.71
CA SER A 198 2.58 -12.24 -6.74
C SER A 198 2.37 -13.12 -7.98
N GLN A 199 3.33 -13.11 -8.90
CA GLN A 199 3.28 -13.90 -10.13
C GLN A 199 4.13 -15.15 -10.06
N GLY A 200 4.23 -16.02 -10.73
CA GLY A 200 5.15 -17.13 -10.70
C GLY A 200 4.79 -18.26 -9.74
N THR A 201 5.59 -19.27 -9.75
CA THR A 201 5.45 -20.45 -8.92
C THR A 201 6.73 -20.72 -8.15
N ARG A 202 6.62 -21.38 -6.99
CA ARG A 202 7.78 -21.82 -6.19
C ARG A 202 8.70 -22.80 -6.92
N MET A 203 8.22 -23.42 -7.99
CA MET A 203 9.01 -24.38 -8.80
C MET A 203 9.89 -23.68 -9.84
N TYR A 204 9.63 -22.40 -10.17
CA TYR A 204 10.46 -21.66 -11.11
C TYR A 204 11.59 -20.97 -10.37
N PRO A 205 12.86 -21.35 -10.62
CA PRO A 205 13.99 -20.73 -9.92
C PRO A 205 14.19 -19.28 -10.40
N LEU A 206 14.33 -18.36 -9.47
CA LEU A 206 14.62 -16.96 -9.75
C LEU A 206 16.13 -16.78 -9.90
N ALA A 207 16.60 -16.42 -11.10
CA ALA A 207 17.97 -16.02 -11.32
C ALA A 207 18.28 -14.68 -10.63
N ASP A 208 19.57 -14.42 -10.40
CA ASP A 208 20.03 -13.12 -9.92
C ASP A 208 19.80 -12.05 -10.98
N ALA A 209 19.51 -10.83 -10.53
CA ALA A 209 19.28 -9.68 -11.38
C ALA A 209 19.97 -8.43 -10.79
N SER A 210 20.61 -7.64 -11.66
CA SER A 210 21.33 -6.43 -11.26
C SER A 210 20.83 -5.15 -11.96
N ASN A 211 19.89 -5.26 -12.89
CA ASN A 211 19.43 -4.13 -13.72
C ASN A 211 18.16 -3.47 -13.21
N SER A 212 17.66 -3.84 -12.02
CA SER A 212 16.49 -3.24 -11.41
C SER A 212 16.90 -2.18 -10.39
N HIS A 213 16.53 -0.93 -10.66
CA HIS A 213 16.87 0.22 -9.82
C HIS A 213 15.60 0.78 -9.15
N SER A 214 15.74 1.21 -7.90
CA SER A 214 14.65 1.82 -7.14
C SER A 214 14.38 3.25 -7.61
N PHE A 215 13.11 3.64 -7.65
CA PHE A 215 12.72 5.03 -7.82
C PHE A 215 12.44 5.66 -6.45
N ASN A 216 13.12 6.77 -6.14
CA ASN A 216 13.00 7.52 -4.89
C ASN A 216 12.65 9.00 -5.13
N GLY A 217 11.87 9.30 -6.19
CA GLY A 217 11.62 10.66 -6.66
C GLY A 217 10.70 11.49 -5.77
N PHE A 218 9.84 10.85 -4.94
CA PHE A 218 8.84 11.57 -4.13
C PHE A 218 9.17 11.62 -2.64
N HIS A 219 10.01 10.73 -2.15
CA HIS A 219 10.30 10.60 -0.72
C HIS A 219 11.81 10.62 -0.48
N ARG A 220 12.20 11.02 0.73
CA ARG A 220 13.55 10.73 1.20
C ARG A 220 13.65 9.24 1.41
N ALA A 221 14.72 8.62 0.88
CA ALA A 221 14.96 7.20 1.09
C ALA A 221 15.01 6.90 2.59
N PHE A 222 14.17 5.97 3.05
CA PHE A 222 14.17 5.46 4.41
C PHE A 222 14.72 4.04 4.40
N ILE A 223 15.70 3.78 5.25
CA ILE A 223 16.29 2.46 5.43
C ILE A 223 15.93 1.98 6.83
N PRO A 224 15.04 0.98 6.99
CA PRO A 224 14.72 0.37 8.27
C PRO A 224 15.96 -0.17 8.97
N ASP A 225 16.00 -0.11 10.31
CA ASP A 225 17.15 -0.58 11.09
C ASP A 225 17.46 -2.05 10.81
N VAL A 226 16.44 -2.87 10.60
CA VAL A 226 16.56 -4.30 10.27
C VAL A 226 17.29 -4.58 8.95
N LEU A 227 17.41 -3.60 8.05
CA LEU A 227 18.03 -3.74 6.72
C LEU A 227 19.35 -2.95 6.57
N LYS A 228 19.74 -2.13 7.53
CA LYS A 228 20.93 -1.26 7.43
C LYS A 228 22.20 -2.02 7.09
N ASP A 229 22.43 -3.17 7.74
CA ASP A 229 23.63 -3.99 7.50
C ASP A 229 23.67 -4.65 6.12
N GLN A 230 22.50 -4.89 5.49
CA GLN A 230 22.43 -5.53 4.20
C GLN A 230 22.61 -4.52 3.05
N ILE A 231 22.00 -3.36 3.16
CA ILE A 231 22.06 -2.31 2.13
C ILE A 231 23.46 -1.74 2.06
N GLY A 232 24.13 -1.51 3.19
CA GLY A 232 25.51 -1.06 3.22
C GLY A 232 26.49 -2.04 2.55
N LYS A 233 26.26 -3.34 2.65
CA LYS A 233 27.06 -4.37 1.96
C LYS A 233 26.79 -4.39 0.46
N ALA A 234 25.54 -4.25 0.05
CA ALA A 234 25.15 -4.23 -1.36
C ALA A 234 25.68 -2.99 -2.10
N GLU A 235 25.69 -1.82 -1.47
CA GLU A 235 26.28 -0.60 -2.01
C GLU A 235 27.79 -0.71 -2.17
N GLN A 236 28.50 -1.30 -1.21
CA GLN A 236 29.93 -1.55 -1.29
C GLN A 236 30.29 -2.53 -2.42
N GLN A 237 29.50 -3.59 -2.60
CA GLN A 237 29.71 -4.56 -3.70
C GLN A 237 29.42 -3.95 -5.08
N SER A 238 28.41 -3.08 -5.18
CA SER A 238 28.08 -2.38 -6.44
C SER A 238 29.17 -1.38 -6.82
N ALA A 239 29.74 -0.66 -5.88
CA ALA A 239 30.85 0.26 -6.11
C ALA A 239 32.11 -0.49 -6.57
N GLN A 240 32.44 -1.62 -5.97
CA GLN A 240 33.57 -2.45 -6.34
C GLN A 240 33.41 -3.08 -7.73
N ALA A 241 32.18 -3.50 -8.11
CA ALA A 241 31.88 -4.05 -9.43
C ALA A 241 31.94 -2.98 -10.54
N GLN A 242 31.58 -1.73 -10.23
CA GLN A 242 31.69 -0.62 -11.17
C GLN A 242 33.15 -0.19 -11.41
N ASP A 243 33.99 -0.26 -10.41
CA ASP A 243 35.43 0.05 -10.57
C ASP A 243 36.18 -1.08 -11.29
N ALA A 244 35.78 -2.34 -11.12
CA ALA A 244 36.35 -3.48 -11.82
C ALA A 244 35.97 -3.55 -13.33
N ASN A 245 34.93 -2.85 -13.76
CA ASN A 245 34.52 -2.76 -15.17
C ASN A 245 35.09 -1.54 -15.90
N LYS A 246 35.93 -0.75 -15.24
CA LYS A 246 36.60 0.43 -15.86
C LYS A 246 38.04 0.14 -16.33
N ASP A 247 38.56 -1.05 -16.00
CA ASP A 247 39.84 -1.58 -16.48
C ASP A 247 39.61 -2.60 -17.63
#